data_2eb02a7a309e3bca9b81781b04eea677
#
_entry.id   2eb02a7a309e3bca9b81781b04eea677
#
_cell.length_a   1.000
_cell.length_b   1.000
_cell.length_c   1.000
_cell.angle_alpha   90.00
_cell.angle_beta   90.00
_cell.angle_gamma   90.00
#
_symmetry.space_group_name_H-M   'P 1'
#
loop_
_entity.id
_entity.type
_entity.pdbx_description
1 polymer ?
#
loop_
_entity_poly.entity_id
_entity_poly.type
_entity_poly.pdbx_seq_one_letter_code
_entity_poly.pdbx_strand_id
1 'polypeptide(L)'
;LPRSEAVIVALLAVLKAGGAYVPLDTSYPRERLAYLIEDSGLALLLSDSSVSAQLPVGESVPLLELDRLDLRELPSTAPQVAVDPHNLAYVIYTSGSTGNPKGVSVAHGPLAMHCQAIGQRYEMRDSDCEFHFMSFAFDGAHERWLTSLTHGASLLIRDDTLWTPEQTYNAMIEHRVSVVAFPPVYLQQLAEHAERVGNPPKVRI
;
A
#
# COMPACT_ATOMS: atom_id res chain seq x y z
N LEU A 1 3.86 6.33 -7.50
CA LEU A 1 4.52 5.09 -7.97
C LEU A 1 3.47 4.16 -8.55
N PRO A 2 3.75 3.45 -9.69
CA PRO A 2 2.94 2.33 -10.13
C PRO A 2 2.92 1.21 -9.08
N ARG A 3 1.84 0.42 -9.05
CA ARG A 3 1.71 -0.69 -8.09
C ARG A 3 2.75 -1.77 -8.38
N SER A 4 3.67 -1.93 -7.45
CA SER A 4 4.78 -2.90 -7.51
C SER A 4 5.41 -3.05 -6.13
N GLU A 5 6.43 -3.88 -6.02
CA GLU A 5 7.27 -3.96 -4.82
C GLU A 5 7.95 -2.62 -4.48
N ALA A 6 8.21 -1.76 -5.48
CA ALA A 6 8.80 -0.45 -5.26
C ALA A 6 7.95 0.45 -4.33
N VAL A 7 6.62 0.30 -4.36
CA VAL A 7 5.74 1.02 -3.42
C VAL A 7 6.04 0.59 -1.98
N ILE A 8 6.13 -0.71 -1.71
CA ILE A 8 6.43 -1.22 -0.37
C ILE A 8 7.82 -0.76 0.09
N VAL A 9 8.81 -0.82 -0.79
CA VAL A 9 10.17 -0.33 -0.50
C VAL A 9 10.14 1.15 -0.14
N ALA A 10 9.42 1.98 -0.92
CA ALA A 10 9.29 3.41 -0.65
C ALA A 10 8.59 3.70 0.69
N LEU A 11 7.48 3.01 0.99
CA LEU A 11 6.75 3.16 2.25
C LEU A 11 7.64 2.80 3.45
N LEU A 12 8.36 1.68 3.38
CA LEU A 12 9.30 1.27 4.41
C LEU A 12 10.48 2.25 4.54
N ALA A 13 10.99 2.79 3.43
CA ALA A 13 12.07 3.76 3.44
C ALA A 13 11.66 5.05 4.18
N VAL A 14 10.45 5.55 3.92
CA VAL A 14 9.90 6.72 4.63
C VAL A 14 9.80 6.45 6.13
N LEU A 15 9.23 5.31 6.52
CA LEU A 15 9.10 4.95 7.95
C LEU A 15 10.47 4.79 8.61
N LYS A 16 11.43 4.13 7.96
CA LYS A 16 12.80 3.96 8.47
C LYS A 16 13.58 5.27 8.56
N ALA A 17 13.25 6.24 7.72
CA ALA A 17 13.79 7.60 7.80
C ALA A 17 13.12 8.47 8.89
N GLY A 18 12.14 7.94 9.61
CA GLY A 18 11.37 8.66 10.64
C GLY A 18 10.32 9.62 10.07
N GLY A 19 10.02 9.49 8.79
CA GLY A 19 8.97 10.25 8.12
C GLY A 19 7.60 9.59 8.21
N ALA A 20 6.56 10.36 7.88
CA ALA A 20 5.20 9.85 7.64
C ALA A 20 4.88 9.94 6.16
N TYR A 21 4.23 8.92 5.61
CA TYR A 21 3.86 8.94 4.20
C TYR A 21 2.41 9.33 3.96
N VAL A 22 2.15 9.92 2.80
CA VAL A 22 0.82 10.24 2.27
C VAL A 22 0.67 9.50 0.95
N PRO A 23 -0.13 8.43 0.87
CA PRO A 23 -0.31 7.71 -0.39
C PRO A 23 -1.15 8.54 -1.36
N LEU A 24 -0.65 8.72 -2.57
CA LEU A 24 -1.33 9.41 -3.65
C LEU A 24 -1.61 8.41 -4.77
N ASP A 25 -2.89 8.16 -5.05
CA ASP A 25 -3.31 7.27 -6.13
C ASP A 25 -3.28 8.02 -7.46
N THR A 26 -2.46 7.57 -8.41
CA THR A 26 -2.31 8.20 -9.72
C THR A 26 -3.58 8.17 -10.57
N SER A 27 -4.56 7.33 -10.22
CA SER A 27 -5.88 7.31 -10.87
C SER A 27 -6.78 8.50 -10.47
N TYR A 28 -6.39 9.27 -9.44
CA TYR A 28 -7.17 10.42 -9.04
C TYR A 28 -7.08 11.56 -10.06
N PRO A 29 -8.18 12.34 -10.23
CA PRO A 29 -8.15 13.55 -11.04
C PRO A 29 -7.00 14.49 -10.62
N ARG A 30 -6.39 15.16 -11.60
CA ARG A 30 -5.25 16.07 -11.39
C ARG A 30 -5.52 17.12 -10.31
N GLU A 31 -6.73 17.69 -10.29
CA GLU A 31 -7.14 18.69 -9.30
C GLU A 31 -7.16 18.12 -7.88
N ARG A 32 -7.62 16.87 -7.74
CA ARG A 32 -7.60 16.17 -6.45
C ARG A 32 -6.17 15.91 -5.97
N LEU A 33 -5.29 15.45 -6.86
CA LEU A 33 -3.88 15.26 -6.52
C LEU A 33 -3.21 16.58 -6.10
N ALA A 34 -3.47 17.68 -6.83
CA ALA A 34 -2.95 19.00 -6.47
C ALA A 34 -3.40 19.44 -5.07
N TYR A 35 -4.68 19.27 -4.76
CA TYR A 35 -5.22 19.56 -3.43
C TYR A 35 -4.53 18.72 -2.35
N LEU A 36 -4.38 17.40 -2.54
CA LEU A 36 -3.76 16.52 -1.56
C LEU A 36 -2.28 16.87 -1.30
N ILE A 37 -1.55 17.23 -2.35
CA ILE A 37 -0.14 17.63 -2.27
C ILE A 37 -0.01 18.95 -1.48
N GLU A 38 -0.87 19.93 -1.77
CA GLU A 38 -0.85 21.23 -1.09
C GLU A 38 -1.30 21.11 0.37
N ASP A 39 -2.46 20.47 0.64
CA ASP A 39 -3.05 20.36 1.97
C ASP A 39 -2.18 19.53 2.95
N SER A 40 -1.50 18.50 2.44
CA SER A 40 -0.62 17.67 3.26
C SER A 40 0.73 18.31 3.58
N GLY A 41 1.12 19.36 2.87
CA GLY A 41 2.40 20.03 3.09
C GLY A 41 3.61 19.10 2.91
N LEU A 42 3.62 18.30 1.85
CA LEU A 42 4.68 17.31 1.59
C LEU A 42 6.06 17.93 1.57
N ALA A 43 6.99 17.36 2.32
CA ALA A 43 8.41 17.75 2.26
C ALA A 43 9.14 17.17 1.04
N LEU A 44 8.66 16.04 0.51
CA LEU A 44 9.24 15.32 -0.62
C LEU A 44 8.17 14.47 -1.29
N LEU A 45 8.19 14.40 -2.62
CA LEU A 45 7.35 13.46 -3.39
C LEU A 45 8.22 12.36 -3.99
N LEU A 46 7.91 11.11 -3.65
CA LEU A 46 8.53 9.94 -4.25
C LEU A 46 7.71 9.46 -5.44
N SER A 47 8.32 9.31 -6.58
CA SER A 47 7.67 8.93 -7.83
C SER A 47 8.52 7.97 -8.66
N ASP A 48 8.00 7.62 -9.82
CA ASP A 48 8.66 6.89 -10.88
C ASP A 48 8.63 7.73 -12.14
N SER A 49 9.67 7.64 -12.98
CA SER A 49 9.78 8.46 -14.19
C SER A 49 8.64 8.26 -15.20
N SER A 50 7.98 7.09 -15.14
CA SER A 50 6.84 6.77 -16.02
C SER A 50 5.58 7.59 -15.70
N VAL A 51 5.45 8.10 -14.47
CA VAL A 51 4.25 8.83 -14.00
C VAL A 51 4.56 10.26 -13.54
N SER A 52 5.80 10.59 -13.27
CA SER A 52 6.21 11.88 -12.67
C SER A 52 5.75 13.11 -13.47
N ALA A 53 5.84 13.06 -14.80
CA ALA A 53 5.42 14.16 -15.68
C ALA A 53 3.91 14.49 -15.63
N GLN A 54 3.08 13.57 -15.14
CA GLN A 54 1.64 13.72 -15.04
C GLN A 54 1.21 14.32 -13.69
N LEU A 55 2.12 14.35 -12.71
CA LEU A 55 1.80 14.80 -11.36
C LEU A 55 1.72 16.34 -11.31
N PRO A 56 0.74 16.90 -10.57
CA PRO A 56 0.58 18.34 -10.42
C PRO A 56 1.52 18.91 -9.34
N VAL A 57 2.83 18.66 -9.50
CA VAL A 57 3.84 19.08 -8.52
C VAL A 57 4.32 20.49 -8.89
N GLY A 58 4.22 21.44 -7.95
CA GLY A 58 4.83 22.76 -8.08
C GLY A 58 6.34 22.72 -7.79
N GLU A 59 7.05 23.78 -8.15
CA GLU A 59 8.51 23.91 -7.92
C GLU A 59 8.89 23.83 -6.42
N SER A 60 7.93 24.04 -5.52
CA SER A 60 8.14 24.07 -4.07
C SER A 60 8.30 22.68 -3.43
N VAL A 61 7.85 21.61 -4.08
CA VAL A 61 7.94 20.26 -3.55
C VAL A 61 8.99 19.47 -4.32
N PRO A 62 10.10 19.08 -3.70
CA PRO A 62 11.11 18.25 -4.35
C PRO A 62 10.51 16.93 -4.83
N LEU A 63 10.83 16.53 -6.05
CA LEU A 63 10.42 15.27 -6.65
C LEU A 63 11.63 14.35 -6.78
N LEU A 64 11.49 13.11 -6.29
CA LEU A 64 12.52 12.09 -6.39
C LEU A 64 11.99 10.89 -7.20
N GLU A 65 12.58 10.64 -8.37
CA GLU A 65 12.26 9.48 -9.21
C GLU A 65 13.11 8.29 -8.80
N LEU A 66 12.46 7.29 -8.17
CA LEU A 66 13.16 6.17 -7.54
C LEU A 66 13.87 5.25 -8.55
N ASP A 67 13.31 5.09 -9.74
CA ASP A 67 13.86 4.29 -10.83
C ASP A 67 15.14 4.90 -11.45
N ARG A 68 15.42 6.17 -11.15
CA ARG A 68 16.62 6.90 -11.63
C ARG A 68 17.70 7.06 -10.57
N LEU A 69 17.47 6.57 -9.36
CA LEU A 69 18.44 6.68 -8.29
C LEU A 69 19.60 5.69 -8.46
N ASP A 70 20.81 6.19 -8.32
CA ASP A 70 21.98 5.34 -8.15
C ASP A 70 22.22 5.11 -6.64
N LEU A 71 21.86 3.94 -6.16
CA LEU A 71 21.96 3.56 -4.75
C LEU A 71 23.26 2.79 -4.42
N ARG A 72 24.13 2.53 -5.40
CA ARG A 72 25.31 1.66 -5.25
C ARG A 72 26.31 2.14 -4.21
N GLU A 73 26.46 3.45 -4.09
CA GLU A 73 27.40 4.09 -3.16
C GLU A 73 26.79 4.42 -1.79
N LEU A 74 25.49 4.14 -1.61
CA LEU A 74 24.81 4.43 -0.36
C LEU A 74 24.98 3.29 0.65
N PRO A 75 25.01 3.60 1.96
CA PRO A 75 25.07 2.57 3.00
C PRO A 75 23.87 1.62 2.92
N SER A 76 24.13 0.31 3.02
CA SER A 76 23.11 -0.72 3.09
C SER A 76 22.57 -0.97 4.50
N THR A 77 23.16 -0.32 5.51
CA THR A 77 22.74 -0.41 6.91
C THR A 77 21.48 0.40 7.17
N ALA A 78 20.63 -0.06 8.08
CA ALA A 78 19.45 0.69 8.49
C ALA A 78 19.84 2.06 9.07
N PRO A 79 19.14 3.14 8.71
CA PRO A 79 19.39 4.46 9.31
C PRO A 79 19.10 4.42 10.81
N GLN A 80 19.95 5.11 11.58
CA GLN A 80 19.81 5.23 13.03
C GLN A 80 18.92 6.43 13.37
N VAL A 81 17.61 6.27 13.17
CA VAL A 81 16.62 7.29 13.48
C VAL A 81 15.79 6.84 14.68
N ALA A 82 15.71 7.68 15.70
CA ALA A 82 14.84 7.44 16.84
C ALA A 82 13.40 7.77 16.45
N VAL A 83 12.52 6.77 16.48
CA VAL A 83 11.10 6.92 16.20
C VAL A 83 10.31 6.66 17.49
N ASP A 84 9.53 7.64 17.91
CA ASP A 84 8.62 7.54 19.06
C ASP A 84 7.28 6.94 18.62
N PRO A 85 6.60 6.11 19.45
CA PRO A 85 5.27 5.59 19.14
C PRO A 85 4.22 6.65 18.82
N HIS A 86 4.40 7.90 19.27
CA HIS A 86 3.52 9.04 18.97
C HIS A 86 3.87 9.74 17.66
N ASN A 87 5.03 9.45 17.03
CA ASN A 87 5.33 9.99 15.71
C ASN A 87 4.35 9.46 14.68
N LEU A 88 3.99 10.29 13.69
CA LEU A 88 3.13 9.89 12.59
C LEU A 88 3.80 8.82 11.73
N ALA A 89 3.03 7.80 11.37
CA ALA A 89 3.40 6.79 10.39
C ALA A 89 2.84 7.14 9.01
N TYR A 90 1.58 7.56 8.95
CA TYR A 90 0.95 7.96 7.69
C TYR A 90 -0.22 8.94 7.86
N VAL A 91 -0.60 9.57 6.75
CA VAL A 91 -1.84 10.34 6.62
C VAL A 91 -2.61 9.82 5.41
N ILE A 92 -3.85 9.38 5.61
CA ILE A 92 -4.74 8.94 4.54
C ILE A 92 -5.92 9.88 4.41
N TYR A 93 -6.20 10.28 3.17
CA TYR A 93 -7.31 11.19 2.88
C TYR A 93 -8.61 10.43 2.65
N THR A 94 -9.63 10.83 3.39
CA THR A 94 -11.00 10.34 3.26
C THR A 94 -11.92 11.41 2.69
N SER A 95 -13.08 11.01 2.14
CA SER A 95 -14.09 11.97 1.70
C SER A 95 -14.63 12.75 2.90
N GLY A 96 -14.45 14.06 2.89
CA GLY A 96 -14.98 14.94 3.94
C GLY A 96 -16.49 15.21 3.74
N SER A 97 -17.23 15.35 4.84
CA SER A 97 -18.65 15.75 4.84
C SER A 97 -18.89 17.15 4.25
N THR A 98 -17.84 17.97 4.15
CA THR A 98 -17.87 19.34 3.63
C THR A 98 -17.47 19.46 2.17
N GLY A 99 -17.24 18.32 1.47
CA GLY A 99 -16.84 18.25 0.07
C GLY A 99 -15.34 18.12 -0.16
N ASN A 100 -14.50 18.70 0.67
CA ASN A 100 -13.04 18.55 0.56
C ASN A 100 -12.54 17.30 1.31
N PRO A 101 -11.58 16.55 0.76
CA PRO A 101 -10.94 15.45 1.46
C PRO A 101 -10.29 15.91 2.77
N LYS A 102 -10.29 15.04 3.78
CA LYS A 102 -9.66 15.28 5.09
C LYS A 102 -8.59 14.23 5.34
N GLY A 103 -7.40 14.68 5.75
CA GLY A 103 -6.30 13.82 6.15
C GLY A 103 -6.53 13.22 7.53
N VAL A 104 -6.51 11.89 7.62
CA VAL A 104 -6.55 11.14 8.90
C VAL A 104 -5.14 10.69 9.21
N SER A 105 -4.62 11.19 10.33
CA SER A 105 -3.27 10.93 10.81
C SER A 105 -3.24 9.70 11.71
N VAL A 106 -2.30 8.78 11.46
CA VAL A 106 -2.09 7.58 12.26
C VAL A 106 -0.64 7.51 12.73
N ALA A 107 -0.45 7.31 14.04
CA ALA A 107 0.86 7.21 14.66
C ALA A 107 1.39 5.76 14.65
N HIS A 108 2.71 5.60 14.82
CA HIS A 108 3.39 4.29 14.85
C HIS A 108 2.87 3.34 15.92
N GLY A 109 2.62 3.83 17.15
CA GLY A 109 2.16 3.00 18.26
C GLY A 109 0.81 2.32 18.01
N PRO A 110 -0.26 3.07 17.74
CA PRO A 110 -1.56 2.50 17.36
C PRO A 110 -1.49 1.58 16.14
N LEU A 111 -0.70 1.92 15.12
CA LEU A 111 -0.53 1.10 13.93
C LEU A 111 0.14 -0.26 14.26
N ALA A 112 1.21 -0.25 15.05
CA ALA A 112 1.91 -1.46 15.46
C ALA A 112 1.00 -2.37 16.31
N MET A 113 0.26 -1.79 17.25
CA MET A 113 -0.71 -2.52 18.07
C MET A 113 -1.81 -3.15 17.21
N HIS A 114 -2.33 -2.41 16.23
CA HIS A 114 -3.34 -2.90 15.30
C HIS A 114 -2.81 -4.08 14.48
N CYS A 115 -1.62 -3.97 13.87
CA CYS A 115 -1.01 -5.05 13.08
C CYS A 115 -0.79 -6.32 13.92
N GLN A 116 -0.37 -6.18 15.18
CA GLN A 116 -0.22 -7.31 16.08
C GLN A 116 -1.57 -8.00 16.38
N ALA A 117 -2.59 -7.22 16.72
CA ALA A 117 -3.93 -7.74 17.04
C ALA A 117 -4.56 -8.45 15.84
N ILE A 118 -4.46 -7.84 14.66
CA ILE A 118 -4.99 -8.38 13.40
C ILE A 118 -4.21 -9.63 12.98
N GLY A 119 -2.88 -9.62 13.09
CA GLY A 119 -2.06 -10.79 12.80
C GLY A 119 -2.40 -12.00 13.67
N GLN A 120 -2.65 -11.77 14.95
CA GLN A 120 -3.14 -12.82 15.85
C GLN A 120 -4.55 -13.29 15.46
N ARG A 121 -5.45 -12.37 15.16
CA ARG A 121 -6.82 -12.69 14.76
C ARG A 121 -6.91 -13.50 13.48
N TYR A 122 -6.05 -13.20 12.51
CA TYR A 122 -5.97 -13.91 11.23
C TYR A 122 -5.03 -15.13 11.29
N GLU A 123 -4.42 -15.39 12.44
CA GLU A 123 -3.43 -16.45 12.61
C GLU A 123 -2.33 -16.38 11.52
N MET A 124 -1.83 -15.16 11.27
CA MET A 124 -0.81 -14.94 10.22
C MET A 124 0.45 -15.74 10.51
N ARG A 125 1.02 -16.30 9.46
CA ARG A 125 2.22 -17.16 9.50
C ARG A 125 3.21 -16.73 8.44
N ASP A 126 4.47 -17.06 8.64
CA ASP A 126 5.55 -16.83 7.67
C ASP A 126 5.37 -17.62 6.36
N SER A 127 4.61 -18.71 6.40
CA SER A 127 4.23 -19.51 5.23
C SER A 127 3.08 -18.92 4.41
N ASP A 128 2.44 -17.84 4.89
CA ASP A 128 1.34 -17.22 4.16
C ASP A 128 1.80 -16.37 2.99
N CYS A 129 0.92 -16.30 1.99
CA CYS A 129 0.99 -15.33 0.90
C CYS A 129 -0.32 -14.55 0.87
N GLU A 130 -0.23 -13.23 1.08
CA GLU A 130 -1.40 -12.36 1.00
C GLU A 130 -1.51 -11.69 -0.35
N PHE A 131 -2.72 -11.69 -0.93
CA PHE A 131 -2.99 -10.93 -2.14
C PHE A 131 -3.37 -9.48 -1.83
N HIS A 132 -2.46 -8.56 -2.11
CA HIS A 132 -2.67 -7.13 -1.91
C HIS A 132 -3.48 -6.52 -3.05
N PHE A 133 -4.80 -6.51 -2.88
CA PHE A 133 -5.77 -6.07 -3.89
C PHE A 133 -6.06 -4.58 -3.85
N MET A 134 -6.24 -4.00 -2.66
CA MET A 134 -6.72 -2.64 -2.46
C MET A 134 -5.70 -1.57 -2.89
N SER A 135 -6.19 -0.37 -3.26
CA SER A 135 -5.33 0.80 -3.47
C SER A 135 -4.64 1.21 -2.16
N PHE A 136 -3.37 1.61 -2.25
CA PHE A 136 -2.62 2.15 -1.11
C PHE A 136 -3.19 3.46 -0.55
N ALA A 137 -4.13 4.09 -1.23
CA ALA A 137 -4.84 5.27 -0.72
C ALA A 137 -5.93 4.94 0.32
N PHE A 138 -6.15 3.65 0.65
CA PHE A 138 -7.08 3.19 1.68
C PHE A 138 -6.34 2.61 2.89
N ASP A 139 -6.87 2.86 4.09
CA ASP A 139 -6.32 2.38 5.35
C ASP A 139 -6.22 0.84 5.43
N GLY A 140 -7.23 0.13 4.97
CA GLY A 140 -7.22 -1.33 4.89
C GLY A 140 -6.05 -1.90 4.09
N ALA A 141 -5.54 -1.19 3.08
CA ALA A 141 -4.35 -1.63 2.36
C ALA A 141 -3.12 -1.66 3.27
N HIS A 142 -2.98 -0.69 4.20
CA HIS A 142 -1.85 -0.61 5.12
C HIS A 142 -1.93 -1.66 6.22
N GLU A 143 -3.12 -1.98 6.71
CA GLU A 143 -3.33 -3.14 7.56
C GLU A 143 -2.76 -4.40 6.91
N ARG A 144 -3.10 -4.62 5.64
CA ARG A 144 -2.77 -5.86 4.94
C ARG A 144 -1.27 -6.05 4.74
N TRP A 145 -0.59 -5.11 4.08
CA TRP A 145 0.82 -5.28 3.80
C TRP A 145 1.71 -5.23 5.05
N LEU A 146 1.36 -4.38 6.04
CA LEU A 146 2.12 -4.30 7.29
C LEU A 146 1.95 -5.56 8.13
N THR A 147 0.70 -6.04 8.30
CA THR A 147 0.44 -7.27 9.05
C THR A 147 1.17 -8.45 8.43
N SER A 148 1.12 -8.61 7.12
CA SER A 148 1.81 -9.69 6.42
C SER A 148 3.33 -9.64 6.64
N LEU A 149 3.95 -8.51 6.36
CA LEU A 149 5.41 -8.41 6.45
C LEU A 149 5.92 -8.48 7.90
N THR A 150 5.19 -7.95 8.88
CA THR A 150 5.57 -8.06 10.31
C THR A 150 5.45 -9.47 10.87
N HIS A 151 4.73 -10.37 10.18
CA HIS A 151 4.62 -11.80 10.53
C HIS A 151 5.46 -12.70 9.61
N GLY A 152 6.30 -12.13 8.76
CA GLY A 152 7.20 -12.88 7.86
C GLY A 152 6.51 -13.46 6.63
N ALA A 153 5.23 -13.14 6.40
CA ALA A 153 4.48 -13.58 5.22
C ALA A 153 4.93 -12.84 3.95
N SER A 154 4.60 -13.42 2.80
CA SER A 154 4.83 -12.81 1.49
C SER A 154 3.60 -12.03 0.99
N LEU A 155 3.84 -11.14 0.03
CA LEU A 155 2.79 -10.36 -0.65
C LEU A 155 2.79 -10.64 -2.14
N LEU A 156 1.62 -10.93 -2.69
CA LEU A 156 1.35 -10.84 -4.12
C LEU A 156 0.67 -9.50 -4.39
N ILE A 157 1.33 -8.61 -5.12
CA ILE A 157 0.81 -7.28 -5.44
C ILE A 157 0.34 -7.30 -6.90
N ARG A 158 -0.95 -7.00 -7.16
CA ARG A 158 -1.41 -6.80 -8.54
C ARG A 158 -0.84 -5.48 -9.09
N ASP A 159 -0.76 -5.37 -10.40
CA ASP A 159 -0.47 -4.12 -11.09
C ASP A 159 -1.60 -3.08 -10.95
N ASP A 160 -1.49 -1.96 -11.67
CA ASP A 160 -2.48 -0.88 -11.63
C ASP A 160 -3.80 -1.24 -12.32
N THR A 161 -3.85 -2.30 -13.11
CA THR A 161 -5.07 -2.74 -13.76
C THR A 161 -5.98 -3.48 -12.78
N LEU A 162 -7.29 -3.36 -12.96
CA LEU A 162 -8.24 -4.18 -12.22
C LEU A 162 -8.30 -5.57 -12.89
N TRP A 163 -7.69 -6.55 -12.23
CA TRP A 163 -7.69 -7.92 -12.74
C TRP A 163 -9.11 -8.51 -12.80
N THR A 164 -9.36 -9.28 -13.85
CA THR A 164 -10.59 -10.07 -13.93
C THR A 164 -10.61 -11.17 -12.86
N PRO A 165 -11.79 -11.71 -12.48
CA PRO A 165 -11.87 -12.86 -11.58
C PRO A 165 -11.02 -14.06 -12.02
N GLU A 166 -10.93 -14.32 -13.33
CA GLU A 166 -10.10 -15.37 -13.90
C GLU A 166 -8.60 -15.11 -13.67
N GLN A 167 -8.12 -13.89 -13.97
CA GLN A 167 -6.72 -13.50 -13.73
C GLN A 167 -6.34 -13.63 -12.26
N THR A 168 -7.22 -13.12 -11.38
CA THR A 168 -7.02 -13.23 -9.93
C THR A 168 -7.02 -14.68 -9.46
N TYR A 169 -7.97 -15.50 -9.92
CA TYR A 169 -8.03 -16.92 -9.59
C TYR A 169 -6.74 -17.64 -9.98
N ASN A 170 -6.27 -17.44 -11.23
CA ASN A 170 -5.05 -18.06 -11.73
C ASN A 170 -3.82 -17.67 -10.91
N ALA A 171 -3.67 -16.38 -10.60
CA ALA A 171 -2.58 -15.88 -9.77
C ALA A 171 -2.66 -16.42 -8.33
N MET A 172 -3.84 -16.55 -7.75
CA MET A 172 -4.01 -17.13 -6.42
C MET A 172 -3.57 -18.60 -6.36
N ILE A 173 -3.86 -19.38 -7.39
CA ILE A 173 -3.41 -20.78 -7.50
C ILE A 173 -1.89 -20.84 -7.71
N GLU A 174 -1.36 -20.09 -8.67
CA GLU A 174 0.05 -20.06 -9.04
C GLU A 174 0.95 -19.68 -7.85
N HIS A 175 0.59 -18.61 -7.14
CA HIS A 175 1.36 -18.08 -6.01
C HIS A 175 0.95 -18.65 -4.66
N ARG A 176 0.02 -19.63 -4.62
CA ARG A 176 -0.47 -20.26 -3.39
C ARG A 176 -0.95 -19.25 -2.37
N VAL A 177 -1.70 -18.26 -2.84
CA VAL A 177 -2.28 -17.24 -1.98
C VAL A 177 -3.14 -17.90 -0.90
N SER A 178 -2.89 -17.54 0.35
CA SER A 178 -3.60 -18.10 1.52
C SER A 178 -4.45 -17.08 2.26
N VAL A 179 -4.17 -15.78 2.07
CA VAL A 179 -4.88 -14.69 2.75
C VAL A 179 -5.34 -13.66 1.73
N VAL A 180 -6.60 -13.25 1.81
CA VAL A 180 -7.22 -12.32 0.85
C VAL A 180 -8.20 -11.37 1.54
N ALA A 181 -8.34 -10.17 0.98
CA ALA A 181 -9.42 -9.26 1.28
C ALA A 181 -9.90 -8.58 -0.01
N PHE A 182 -11.15 -8.80 -0.36
CA PHE A 182 -11.76 -8.25 -1.57
C PHE A 182 -13.02 -7.45 -1.26
N PRO A 183 -13.37 -6.45 -2.08
CA PRO A 183 -14.70 -5.88 -2.04
C PRO A 183 -15.78 -6.95 -2.26
N PRO A 184 -16.94 -6.88 -1.57
CA PRO A 184 -17.95 -7.95 -1.60
C PRO A 184 -18.40 -8.37 -3.01
N VAL A 185 -18.62 -7.39 -3.89
CA VAL A 185 -19.06 -7.65 -5.28
C VAL A 185 -17.98 -8.40 -6.06
N TYR A 186 -16.71 -8.00 -5.90
CA TYR A 186 -15.60 -8.69 -6.56
C TYR A 186 -15.40 -10.10 -6.02
N LEU A 187 -15.51 -10.28 -4.71
CA LEU A 187 -15.43 -11.59 -4.06
C LEU A 187 -16.51 -12.54 -4.59
N GLN A 188 -17.73 -12.05 -4.76
CA GLN A 188 -18.82 -12.85 -5.35
C GLN A 188 -18.46 -13.33 -6.76
N GLN A 189 -18.00 -12.44 -7.62
CA GLN A 189 -17.62 -12.81 -9.00
C GLN A 189 -16.46 -13.82 -9.03
N LEU A 190 -15.49 -13.66 -8.12
CA LEU A 190 -14.37 -14.59 -7.98
C LEU A 190 -14.84 -15.97 -7.50
N ALA A 191 -15.75 -16.02 -6.53
CA ALA A 191 -16.33 -17.26 -6.03
C ALA A 191 -17.12 -18.00 -7.12
N GLU A 192 -17.97 -17.29 -7.87
CA GLU A 192 -18.69 -17.85 -9.02
C GLU A 192 -17.75 -18.40 -10.10
N HIS A 193 -16.62 -17.74 -10.33
CA HIS A 193 -15.60 -18.25 -11.24
C HIS A 193 -14.95 -19.53 -10.70
N ALA A 194 -14.54 -19.53 -9.43
CA ALA A 194 -13.90 -20.69 -8.79
C ALA A 194 -14.82 -21.91 -8.74
N GLU A 195 -16.12 -21.72 -8.51
CA GLU A 195 -17.14 -22.79 -8.55
C GLU A 195 -17.24 -23.41 -9.96
N ARG A 196 -17.24 -22.58 -11.00
CA ARG A 196 -17.30 -23.07 -12.40
C ARG A 196 -16.06 -23.87 -12.78
N VAL A 197 -14.88 -23.48 -12.27
CA VAL A 197 -13.63 -24.22 -12.48
C VAL A 197 -13.59 -25.52 -11.68
N GLY A 198 -14.29 -25.58 -10.54
CA GLY A 198 -14.38 -26.76 -9.68
C GLY A 198 -13.15 -27.01 -8.79
N ASN A 199 -12.25 -26.03 -8.68
CA ASN A 199 -11.05 -26.12 -7.85
C ASN A 199 -10.84 -24.80 -7.07
N PRO A 200 -11.62 -24.53 -6.02
CA PRO A 200 -11.53 -23.28 -5.27
C PRO A 200 -10.15 -23.12 -4.60
N PRO A 201 -9.56 -21.90 -4.61
CA PRO A 201 -8.33 -21.63 -3.89
C PRO A 201 -8.49 -21.92 -2.38
N LYS A 202 -7.45 -22.44 -1.76
CA LYS A 202 -7.44 -22.70 -0.31
C LYS A 202 -7.03 -21.43 0.43
N VAL A 203 -7.98 -20.55 0.65
CA VAL A 203 -7.74 -19.27 1.34
C VAL A 203 -8.31 -19.28 2.76
N ARG A 204 -7.64 -18.52 3.60
CA ARG A 204 -8.16 -18.02 4.88
C ARG A 204 -8.57 -16.56 4.67
N ILE A 205 -9.30 -16.00 5.56
CA ILE A 205 -9.82 -14.63 5.47
C ILE A 205 -8.70 -13.64 5.26
#